data_bba50964a761caf6f488c14e56d4c257
#
_entry.id   bba50964a761caf6f488c14e56d4c257
#
_cell.length_a   1.000
_cell.length_b   1.000
_cell.length_c   1.000
_cell.angle_alpha   90.00
_cell.angle_beta   90.00
_cell.angle_gamma   90.00
#
_symmetry.space_group_name_H-M   'P 1'
#
loop_
_entity.id
_entity.type
_entity.pdbx_description
1 polymer ?
#
loop_
_entity_poly.entity_id
_entity_poly.type
_entity_poly.pdbx_seq_one_letter_code
_entity_poly.pdbx_strand_id
1 'polypeptide(L)'
;VKNRCLTLISRNEIKQKIINTLYDNQQLEYEDPDFYIVEELSRKIEEALQRLPDSYREAFELNRFQHMTYGEIATCLEVSSKTVDYRIQQALKLLRVELKDYLPILLAIL
;
A
#
# COMPACT_ATOMS: atom_id res chain seq x y z
N VAL A 1 -13.66 -6.49 -19.41
CA VAL A 1 -13.43 -7.25 -18.85
C VAL A 1 -12.27 -7.36 -17.89
N LYS A 2 -11.04 -7.38 -18.29
CA LYS A 2 -10.00 -7.54 -17.32
C LYS A 2 -9.68 -6.32 -16.55
N ASN A 3 -10.15 -5.20 -16.98
CA ASN A 3 -9.70 -3.95 -16.41
C ASN A 3 -10.23 -3.68 -15.03
N ARG A 4 -11.25 -4.38 -14.61
CA ARG A 4 -11.77 -4.09 -13.29
C ARG A 4 -10.82 -4.48 -12.18
N CYS A 5 -9.77 -5.22 -12.50
CA CYS A 5 -8.76 -5.55 -11.52
C CYS A 5 -7.71 -4.47 -11.40
N LEU A 6 -7.70 -3.52 -12.31
CA LEU A 6 -6.66 -2.51 -12.37
C LEU A 6 -7.21 -1.20 -11.85
N THR A 7 -7.37 -1.12 -10.55
CA THR A 7 -7.89 0.08 -9.93
C THR A 7 -6.73 0.93 -9.43
N LEU A 8 -6.69 2.17 -9.86
CA LEU A 8 -5.64 3.07 -9.40
C LEU A 8 -5.96 3.51 -8.00
N ILE A 9 -4.95 3.50 -7.16
CA ILE A 9 -5.14 3.96 -5.80
C ILE A 9 -4.98 5.47 -5.78
N SER A 10 -5.84 6.13 -5.05
CA SER A 10 -5.81 7.57 -4.95
C SER A 10 -5.01 8.00 -3.74
N ARG A 11 -4.56 9.26 -3.75
CA ARG A 11 -3.87 9.82 -2.62
C ARG A 11 -4.76 9.79 -1.38
N ASN A 12 -6.05 9.95 -1.56
CA ASN A 12 -6.98 9.93 -0.44
C ASN A 12 -7.04 8.58 0.23
N GLU A 13 -6.97 7.51 -0.53
CA GLU A 13 -6.97 6.18 0.06
C GLU A 13 -5.72 5.97 0.90
N ILE A 14 -4.60 6.45 0.40
CA ILE A 14 -3.34 6.34 1.15
C ILE A 14 -3.44 7.14 2.44
N LYS A 15 -3.92 8.38 2.35
CA LYS A 15 -4.06 9.23 3.53
C LYS A 15 -4.98 8.59 4.56
N GLN A 16 -6.09 8.04 4.12
CA GLN A 16 -7.05 7.44 5.03
C GLN A 16 -6.43 6.26 5.75
N LYS A 17 -5.66 5.46 5.04
CA LYS A 17 -5.01 4.32 5.66
C LYS A 17 -3.98 4.77 6.69
N ILE A 18 -3.25 5.83 6.41
CA ILE A 18 -2.30 6.37 7.36
C ILE A 18 -3.01 6.88 8.60
N ILE A 19 -4.07 7.64 8.41
CA ILE A 19 -4.83 8.18 9.52
C ILE A 19 -5.39 7.08 10.39
N ASN A 20 -6.00 6.08 9.76
CA ASN A 20 -6.58 4.98 10.51
C ASN A 20 -5.53 4.25 11.31
N THR A 21 -4.37 4.04 10.72
CA THR A 21 -3.30 3.34 11.40
C THR A 21 -2.79 4.10 12.60
N LEU A 22 -2.55 5.39 12.41
CA LEU A 22 -2.02 6.21 13.49
C LEU A 22 -2.97 6.31 14.67
N TYR A 23 -4.25 6.48 14.38
CA TYR A 23 -5.20 6.65 15.48
C TYR A 23 -5.60 5.35 16.11
N ASP A 24 -5.78 4.31 15.32
CA ASP A 24 -6.15 3.02 15.87
C ASP A 24 -5.06 2.46 16.76
N ASN A 25 -3.81 2.62 16.34
CA ASN A 25 -2.72 2.01 17.07
C ASN A 25 -2.37 2.74 18.34
N GLN A 26 -2.60 4.04 18.37
CA GLN A 26 -2.11 4.81 19.49
C GLN A 26 -3.15 5.09 20.53
N GLN A 27 -4.39 4.99 20.18
CA GLN A 27 -5.44 5.28 21.13
C GLN A 27 -5.22 6.60 21.81
N LEU A 28 -4.69 7.55 21.08
CA LEU A 28 -4.31 8.79 21.70
C LEU A 28 -5.43 9.77 21.67
N GLU A 29 -5.34 10.68 22.58
CA GLU A 29 -6.31 11.72 22.64
C GLU A 29 -5.94 12.85 21.76
N TYR A 30 -5.39 12.56 20.62
CA TYR A 30 -5.07 13.60 19.67
C TYR A 30 -6.33 14.17 19.15
N GLU A 31 -6.39 15.45 19.17
CA GLU A 31 -7.58 16.09 18.68
C GLU A 31 -7.59 16.13 17.19
N ASP A 32 -6.45 16.38 16.58
CA ASP A 32 -6.38 16.51 15.14
C ASP A 32 -5.18 15.81 14.61
N PRO A 33 -5.29 15.23 13.40
CA PRO A 33 -4.13 14.67 12.75
C PRO A 33 -3.12 15.77 12.44
N ASP A 34 -1.86 15.40 12.46
CA ASP A 34 -0.84 16.29 11.98
C ASP A 34 -0.86 16.24 10.48
N PHE A 35 -1.50 17.20 9.86
CA PHE A 35 -1.68 17.19 8.43
C PHE A 35 -0.36 17.22 7.68
N TYR A 36 0.64 17.88 8.22
CA TYR A 36 1.93 17.92 7.53
C TYR A 36 2.55 16.55 7.44
N ILE A 37 2.50 15.79 8.53
CA ILE A 37 3.07 14.46 8.55
C ILE A 37 2.29 13.54 7.63
N VAL A 38 0.97 13.60 7.69
CA VAL A 38 0.12 12.76 6.85
C VAL A 38 0.34 13.08 5.37
N GLU A 39 0.40 14.36 5.04
CA GLU A 39 0.62 14.77 3.66
C GLU A 39 1.98 14.31 3.16
N GLU A 40 3.00 14.53 3.94
CA GLU A 40 4.34 14.17 3.53
C GLU A 40 4.46 12.66 3.37
N LEU A 41 3.94 11.90 4.33
CA LEU A 41 4.01 10.45 4.26
C LEU A 41 3.21 9.91 3.08
N SER A 42 2.03 10.48 2.83
CA SER A 42 1.22 10.08 1.68
C SER A 42 1.97 10.29 0.39
N ARG A 43 2.61 11.44 0.26
CA ARG A 43 3.35 11.75 -0.94
C ARG A 43 4.53 10.81 -1.12
N LYS A 44 5.23 10.52 -0.02
CA LYS A 44 6.38 9.62 -0.09
C LYS A 44 5.96 8.22 -0.49
N ILE A 45 4.86 7.74 0.07
CA ILE A 45 4.36 6.42 -0.27
C ILE A 45 3.92 6.38 -1.73
N GLU A 46 3.21 7.41 -2.16
CA GLU A 46 2.76 7.47 -3.54
C GLU A 46 3.94 7.45 -4.51
N GLU A 47 4.96 8.23 -4.21
CA GLU A 47 6.14 8.27 -5.06
C GLU A 47 6.85 6.92 -5.10
N ALA A 48 6.94 6.27 -3.95
CA ALA A 48 7.58 4.97 -3.89
C ALA A 48 6.79 3.94 -4.69
N LEU A 49 5.48 3.98 -4.61
CA LEU A 49 4.64 3.08 -5.40
C LEU A 49 4.83 3.32 -6.89
N GLN A 50 4.96 4.58 -7.29
CA GLN A 50 5.16 4.89 -8.69
C GLN A 50 6.48 4.34 -9.22
N ARG A 51 7.46 4.15 -8.36
CA ARG A 51 8.75 3.62 -8.77
C ARG A 51 8.79 2.12 -8.87
N LEU A 52 7.78 1.44 -8.36
CA LEU A 52 7.73 -0.02 -8.44
C LEU A 52 7.46 -0.45 -9.88
N PRO A 53 8.01 -1.59 -10.29
CA PRO A 53 7.58 -2.18 -11.55
C PRO A 53 6.07 -2.38 -11.55
N ASP A 54 5.44 -2.20 -12.68
CA ASP A 54 3.99 -2.24 -12.77
C ASP A 54 3.41 -3.54 -12.21
N SER A 55 4.02 -4.66 -12.50
CA SER A 55 3.47 -5.95 -12.04
C SER A 55 3.55 -6.08 -10.54
N TYR A 56 4.59 -5.55 -9.92
CA TYR A 56 4.72 -5.61 -8.46
C TYR A 56 3.72 -4.66 -7.82
N ARG A 57 3.62 -3.46 -8.36
CA ARG A 57 2.71 -2.46 -7.81
C ARG A 57 1.28 -2.92 -7.89
N GLU A 58 0.90 -3.48 -9.03
CA GLU A 58 -0.46 -3.93 -9.25
C GLU A 58 -0.88 -4.97 -8.22
N ALA A 59 -0.06 -6.00 -8.05
CA ALA A 59 -0.39 -7.05 -7.08
C ALA A 59 -0.43 -6.48 -5.67
N PHE A 60 0.52 -5.60 -5.35
CA PHE A 60 0.60 -5.02 -4.03
C PHE A 60 -0.65 -4.17 -3.72
N GLU A 61 -1.04 -3.32 -4.64
CA GLU A 61 -2.18 -2.44 -4.42
C GLU A 61 -3.48 -3.21 -4.32
N LEU A 62 -3.65 -4.22 -5.15
CA LEU A 62 -4.86 -5.03 -5.07
C LEU A 62 -5.00 -5.70 -3.71
N ASN A 63 -3.89 -6.15 -3.16
CA ASN A 63 -3.93 -6.82 -1.86
C ASN A 63 -4.09 -5.85 -0.71
N ARG A 64 -3.27 -4.80 -0.69
CA ARG A 64 -3.20 -3.94 0.49
C ARG A 64 -4.26 -2.85 0.52
N PHE A 65 -4.71 -2.41 -0.63
CA PHE A 65 -5.67 -1.31 -0.68
C PHE A 65 -7.04 -1.73 -1.15
N GLN A 66 -7.13 -2.79 -1.94
CA GLN A 66 -8.42 -3.29 -2.40
C GLN A 66 -8.87 -4.52 -1.61
N HIS A 67 -8.05 -4.96 -0.67
CA HIS A 67 -8.41 -6.05 0.25
C HIS A 67 -8.71 -7.37 -0.47
N MET A 68 -8.01 -7.62 -1.58
CA MET A 68 -8.17 -8.87 -2.29
C MET A 68 -7.22 -9.91 -1.74
N THR A 69 -7.67 -11.16 -1.73
CA THR A 69 -6.79 -12.25 -1.33
C THR A 69 -5.84 -12.58 -2.47
N TYR A 70 -4.78 -13.31 -2.15
CA TYR A 70 -3.84 -13.74 -3.17
C TYR A 70 -4.54 -14.54 -4.26
N GLY A 71 -5.47 -15.41 -3.86
CA GLY A 71 -6.21 -16.20 -4.85
C GLY A 71 -7.04 -15.34 -5.78
N GLU A 72 -7.70 -14.33 -5.21
CA GLU A 72 -8.51 -13.44 -6.03
C GLU A 72 -7.63 -12.64 -6.99
N ILE A 73 -6.49 -12.18 -6.52
CA ILE A 73 -5.57 -11.43 -7.37
C ILE A 73 -5.05 -12.34 -8.48
N ALA A 74 -4.71 -13.57 -8.13
CA ALA A 74 -4.21 -14.52 -9.10
C ALA A 74 -5.22 -14.74 -10.22
N THR A 75 -6.48 -14.87 -9.86
CA THR A 75 -7.53 -15.04 -10.84
C THR A 75 -7.67 -13.82 -11.73
N CYS A 76 -7.66 -12.64 -11.12
CA CYS A 76 -7.81 -11.41 -11.88
C CYS A 76 -6.66 -11.17 -12.84
N LEU A 77 -5.46 -11.43 -12.40
CA LEU A 77 -4.27 -11.16 -13.22
C LEU A 77 -3.87 -12.36 -14.07
N GLU A 78 -4.58 -13.46 -13.92
CA GLU A 78 -4.32 -14.67 -14.71
C GLU A 78 -2.91 -15.20 -14.49
N VAL A 79 -2.52 -15.25 -13.21
CA VAL A 79 -1.23 -15.82 -12.80
C VAL A 79 -1.48 -16.74 -11.62
N SER A 80 -0.43 -17.43 -11.16
CA SER A 80 -0.58 -18.31 -10.02
C SER A 80 -0.53 -17.49 -8.72
N SER A 81 -1.07 -18.07 -7.65
CA SER A 81 -0.98 -17.43 -6.34
C SER A 81 0.47 -17.28 -5.90
N LYS A 82 1.30 -18.21 -6.29
CA LYS A 82 2.72 -18.13 -5.97
C LYS A 82 3.35 -16.92 -6.64
N THR A 83 2.96 -16.63 -7.87
CA THR A 83 3.44 -15.46 -8.57
C THR A 83 2.98 -14.19 -7.88
N VAL A 84 1.74 -14.16 -7.41
CA VAL A 84 1.22 -13.01 -6.68
C VAL A 84 2.05 -12.79 -5.41
N ASP A 85 2.29 -13.86 -4.67
CA ASP A 85 3.09 -13.77 -3.45
C ASP A 85 4.48 -13.21 -3.75
N TYR A 86 5.11 -13.71 -4.80
CA TYR A 86 6.43 -13.23 -5.18
C TYR A 86 6.41 -11.73 -5.48
N ARG A 87 5.43 -11.30 -6.26
CA ARG A 87 5.33 -9.90 -6.64
C ARG A 87 5.12 -9.00 -5.44
N ILE A 88 4.28 -9.44 -4.51
CA ILE A 88 4.01 -8.65 -3.31
C ILE A 88 5.26 -8.59 -2.43
N GLN A 89 5.96 -9.70 -2.29
CA GLN A 89 7.17 -9.71 -1.48
C GLN A 89 8.24 -8.81 -2.07
N GLN A 90 8.36 -8.80 -3.39
CA GLN A 90 9.31 -7.91 -4.03
C GLN A 90 8.92 -6.46 -3.85
N ALA A 91 7.64 -6.16 -3.95
CA ALA A 91 7.17 -4.80 -3.73
C ALA A 91 7.49 -4.34 -2.32
N LEU A 92 7.23 -5.19 -1.32
CA LEU A 92 7.53 -4.85 0.06
C LEU A 92 9.02 -4.60 0.27
N LYS A 93 9.84 -5.42 -0.35
CA LYS A 93 11.28 -5.28 -0.23
C LYS A 93 11.74 -3.93 -0.75
N LEU A 94 11.25 -3.56 -1.93
CA LEU A 94 11.63 -2.29 -2.53
C LEU A 94 11.10 -1.12 -1.74
N LEU A 95 9.89 -1.24 -1.23
CA LEU A 95 9.29 -0.16 -0.43
C LEU A 95 10.06 0.05 0.87
N ARG A 96 10.54 -1.03 1.49
CA ARG A 96 11.32 -0.90 2.72
C ARG A 96 12.59 -0.12 2.48
N VAL A 97 13.21 -0.34 1.33
CA VAL A 97 14.43 0.39 1.01
C VAL A 97 14.11 1.86 0.75
N GLU A 98 13.06 2.09 -0.03
CA GLU A 98 12.69 3.44 -0.44
C GLU A 98 12.22 4.28 0.76
N LEU A 99 11.52 3.65 1.69
CA LEU A 99 10.89 4.35 2.81
C LEU A 99 11.50 3.99 4.14
N LYS A 100 12.78 3.71 4.16
CA LYS A 100 13.42 3.21 5.37
C LYS A 100 13.30 4.16 6.56
N ASP A 101 13.23 5.44 6.30
CA ASP A 101 13.12 6.42 7.38
C ASP A 101 11.76 6.40 8.04
N TYR A 102 10.80 5.75 7.41
CA TYR A 102 9.43 5.68 7.92
C TYR A 102 9.02 4.26 8.25
N LEU A 103 10.00 3.38 8.49
CA LEU A 103 9.71 1.97 8.70
C LEU A 103 8.68 1.67 9.78
N PRO A 104 8.73 2.30 10.95
CA PRO A 104 7.75 1.97 11.97
C PRO A 104 6.32 2.20 11.51
N ILE A 105 6.07 3.31 10.84
CA ILE A 105 4.75 3.60 10.32
C ILE A 105 4.42 2.70 9.14
N LEU A 106 5.41 2.47 8.29
CA LEU A 106 5.23 1.66 7.11
C LEU A 106 4.82 0.24 7.48
N LEU A 107 5.47 -0.34 8.48
CA LEU A 107 5.14 -1.69 8.89
C LEU A 107 3.73 -1.79 9.46
N ALA A 108 3.28 -0.73 10.12
CA ALA A 108 1.92 -0.72 10.64
C ALA A 108 0.89 -0.60 9.53
N ILE A 109 1.22 0.13 8.47
CA ILE A 109 0.30 0.35 7.38
C ILE A 109 0.30 -0.85 6.43
N LEU A 110 1.43 -1.40 6.18
CA LEU A 110 1.58 -2.49 5.22
C LEU A 110 1.60 -3.83 5.89
#